data_f13ac9d054d2090e6df79b43a6dc2df3
#
_entry.id   f13ac9d054d2090e6df79b43a6dc2df3
#
_cell.length_a   1.000
_cell.length_b   1.000
_cell.length_c   1.000
_cell.angle_alpha   90.00
_cell.angle_beta   90.00
_cell.angle_gamma   90.00
#
_symmetry.space_group_name_H-M   'P 1'
#
loop_
_entity.id
_entity.type
_entity.pdbx_description
1 polymer ?
#
loop_
_entity_poly.entity_id
_entity_poly.type
_entity_poly.pdbx_seq_one_letter_code
_entity_poly.pdbx_strand_id
1 'polypeptide(L)'
;MSPRDNERLEYLGDAVLQLITAEYLYKHHPGATEGELTQTRSAMVNTNTLAQLAEELDLGSYLYLGKGIAKGGGRSLKSLLANAFEAVLGAMFLDAGYDAAYHYYLNRYRALPSPVRDENFKGRLQQVAQERFGETPVYDSEGARVGNRREYTSVVFAGAEPLGTGHGASKQEAEQDAARAALQSLGATSPAAALTVAKPAKAPRARRAPRQKRPPKAAPVEAPEPEPAEVVPLHAMAEPPRSRQFGEPLE
;
A
#
# COMPACT_ATOMS: atom_id res chain seq x y z
N MET A 1 -11.54 -31.04 -6.66
CA MET A 1 -11.57 -29.63 -7.04
C MET A 1 -10.20 -29.06 -6.79
N SER A 2 -9.56 -28.44 -7.80
CA SER A 2 -8.34 -27.67 -7.57
C SER A 2 -8.67 -26.53 -6.59
N PRO A 3 -7.86 -26.29 -5.54
CA PRO A 3 -8.09 -25.13 -4.69
C PRO A 3 -8.07 -23.89 -5.57
N ARG A 4 -9.08 -23.03 -5.45
CA ARG A 4 -9.09 -21.73 -6.11
C ARG A 4 -7.99 -20.90 -5.46
N ASP A 5 -7.19 -20.24 -6.29
CA ASP A 5 -6.24 -19.24 -5.82
C ASP A 5 -6.96 -18.05 -5.18
N ASN A 6 -6.21 -17.16 -4.54
CA ASN A 6 -6.73 -15.96 -3.89
C ASN A 6 -6.59 -14.68 -4.72
N GLU A 7 -6.21 -14.78 -6.00
CA GLU A 7 -5.94 -13.63 -6.87
C GLU A 7 -7.16 -12.67 -7.00
N ARG A 8 -8.37 -13.22 -7.04
CA ARG A 8 -9.59 -12.39 -7.11
C ARG A 8 -9.87 -11.64 -5.80
N LEU A 9 -9.54 -12.25 -4.66
CA LEU A 9 -9.67 -11.59 -3.36
C LEU A 9 -8.57 -10.53 -3.18
N GLU A 10 -7.35 -10.81 -3.63
CA GLU A 10 -6.24 -9.87 -3.70
C GLU A 10 -6.64 -8.64 -4.52
N TYR A 11 -7.13 -8.83 -5.74
CA TYR A 11 -7.60 -7.75 -6.61
C TYR A 11 -8.65 -6.85 -5.92
N LEU A 12 -9.64 -7.46 -5.25
CA LEU A 12 -10.65 -6.71 -4.51
C LEU A 12 -10.05 -6.02 -3.29
N GLY A 13 -9.18 -6.72 -2.57
CA GLY A 13 -8.53 -6.23 -1.36
C GLY A 13 -7.63 -5.03 -1.62
N ASP A 14 -6.87 -5.02 -2.72
CA ASP A 14 -6.10 -3.85 -3.14
C ASP A 14 -7.01 -2.64 -3.34
N ALA A 15 -8.11 -2.77 -4.09
CA ALA A 15 -9.05 -1.67 -4.31
C ALA A 15 -9.66 -1.15 -2.99
N VAL A 16 -10.03 -2.04 -2.09
CA VAL A 16 -10.56 -1.69 -0.75
C VAL A 16 -9.50 -0.97 0.08
N LEU A 17 -8.26 -1.45 0.07
CA LEU A 17 -7.13 -0.86 0.77
C LEU A 17 -6.82 0.55 0.26
N GLN A 18 -6.82 0.74 -1.06
CA GLN A 18 -6.64 2.06 -1.68
C GLN A 18 -7.73 3.04 -1.26
N LEU A 19 -8.99 2.60 -1.21
CA LEU A 19 -10.10 3.42 -0.76
C LEU A 19 -9.97 3.79 0.74
N ILE A 20 -9.70 2.81 1.60
CA ILE A 20 -9.53 3.02 3.05
C ILE A 20 -8.45 4.05 3.33
N THR A 21 -7.29 3.90 2.70
CA THR A 21 -6.14 4.79 2.92
C THR A 21 -6.39 6.18 2.36
N ALA A 22 -7.02 6.29 1.19
CA ALA A 22 -7.38 7.57 0.60
C ALA A 22 -8.40 8.34 1.47
N GLU A 23 -9.46 7.67 1.92
CA GLU A 23 -10.46 8.27 2.80
C GLU A 23 -9.85 8.71 4.13
N TYR A 24 -9.04 7.84 4.74
CA TYR A 24 -8.35 8.15 5.99
C TYR A 24 -7.49 9.41 5.86
N LEU A 25 -6.63 9.46 4.84
CA LEU A 25 -5.72 10.58 4.62
C LEU A 25 -6.47 11.88 4.30
N TYR A 26 -7.48 11.82 3.45
CA TYR A 26 -8.32 12.96 3.10
C TYR A 26 -8.99 13.59 4.33
N LYS A 27 -9.54 12.75 5.21
CA LYS A 27 -10.23 13.24 6.44
C LYS A 27 -9.29 13.79 7.49
N HIS A 28 -8.08 13.24 7.62
CA HIS A 28 -7.18 13.56 8.71
C HIS A 28 -6.10 14.58 8.35
N HIS A 29 -5.95 14.88 7.07
CA HIS A 29 -4.95 15.84 6.57
C HIS A 29 -5.56 16.86 5.59
N PRO A 30 -6.51 17.71 6.06
CA PRO A 30 -7.26 18.62 5.18
C PRO A 30 -6.40 19.72 4.54
N GLY A 31 -5.20 19.97 5.07
CA GLY A 31 -4.25 20.94 4.52
C GLY A 31 -3.20 20.34 3.58
N ALA A 32 -3.20 19.02 3.37
CA ALA A 32 -2.22 18.36 2.52
C ALA A 32 -2.62 18.48 1.03
N THR A 33 -1.62 18.64 0.17
CA THR A 33 -1.79 18.60 -1.27
C THR A 33 -2.09 17.18 -1.76
N GLU A 34 -2.62 17.05 -2.98
CA GLU A 34 -2.85 15.74 -3.61
C GLU A 34 -1.56 14.92 -3.71
N GLY A 35 -0.43 15.56 -4.05
CA GLY A 35 0.88 14.90 -4.12
C GLY A 35 1.33 14.32 -2.76
N GLU A 36 1.17 15.07 -1.67
CA GLU A 36 1.50 14.62 -0.31
C GLU A 36 0.59 13.46 0.13
N LEU A 37 -0.70 13.54 -0.17
CA LEU A 37 -1.65 12.45 0.12
C LEU A 37 -1.29 11.18 -0.66
N THR A 38 -0.95 11.31 -1.94
CA THR A 38 -0.55 10.18 -2.79
C THR A 38 0.75 9.54 -2.32
N GLN A 39 1.75 10.35 -1.95
CA GLN A 39 3.01 9.83 -1.41
C GLN A 39 2.80 9.10 -0.08
N THR A 40 1.99 9.68 0.82
CA THR A 40 1.69 9.05 2.11
C THR A 40 0.89 7.76 1.94
N ARG A 41 -0.09 7.74 1.02
CA ARG A 41 -0.82 6.53 0.69
C ARG A 41 0.11 5.43 0.19
N SER A 42 1.03 5.74 -0.73
CA SER A 42 2.02 4.78 -1.24
C SER A 42 2.84 4.17 -0.11
N ALA A 43 3.27 4.97 0.88
CA ALA A 43 3.99 4.45 2.04
C ALA A 43 3.14 3.50 2.91
N MET A 44 1.83 3.75 3.00
CA MET A 44 0.91 2.90 3.78
C MET A 44 0.63 1.55 3.11
N VAL A 45 0.57 1.50 1.76
CA VAL A 45 0.12 0.32 1.01
C VAL A 45 1.22 -0.38 0.22
N ASN A 46 2.49 -0.01 0.40
CA ASN A 46 3.58 -0.68 -0.32
C ASN A 46 3.79 -2.13 0.15
N THR A 47 4.42 -2.92 -0.72
CA THR A 47 4.70 -4.34 -0.47
C THR A 47 5.42 -4.60 0.86
N ASN A 48 6.34 -3.73 1.29
CA ASN A 48 7.07 -3.92 2.55
C ASN A 48 6.15 -3.74 3.76
N THR A 49 5.30 -2.72 3.75
CA THR A 49 4.32 -2.45 4.82
C THR A 49 3.31 -3.59 4.93
N LEU A 50 2.76 -4.03 3.78
CA LEU A 50 1.76 -5.10 3.77
C LEU A 50 2.37 -6.46 4.16
N ALA A 51 3.61 -6.74 3.72
CA ALA A 51 4.32 -7.94 4.12
C ALA A 51 4.57 -7.97 5.63
N GLN A 52 4.95 -6.83 6.24
CA GLN A 52 5.13 -6.73 7.69
C GLN A 52 3.82 -7.02 8.45
N LEU A 53 2.69 -6.47 7.97
CA LEU A 53 1.37 -6.78 8.54
C LEU A 53 1.01 -8.27 8.40
N ALA A 54 1.35 -8.88 7.27
CA ALA A 54 1.16 -10.31 7.03
C ALA A 54 2.04 -11.19 7.93
N GLU A 55 3.27 -10.77 8.19
CA GLU A 55 4.20 -11.44 9.11
C GLU A 55 3.69 -11.40 10.55
N GLU A 56 3.19 -10.26 11.03
CA GLU A 56 2.56 -10.15 12.36
C GLU A 56 1.36 -11.09 12.55
N LEU A 57 0.68 -11.44 11.46
CA LEU A 57 -0.45 -12.37 11.45
C LEU A 57 -0.04 -13.82 11.16
N ASP A 58 1.26 -14.06 10.95
CA ASP A 58 1.79 -15.37 10.51
C ASP A 58 1.08 -15.92 9.25
N LEU A 59 0.67 -15.05 8.33
CA LEU A 59 -0.07 -15.49 7.13
C LEU A 59 0.74 -16.47 6.29
N GLY A 60 2.07 -16.37 6.30
CA GLY A 60 2.95 -17.28 5.57
C GLY A 60 2.73 -18.75 5.92
N SER A 61 2.39 -19.07 7.17
CA SER A 61 2.14 -20.45 7.61
C SER A 61 0.85 -21.04 7.02
N TYR A 62 -0.11 -20.20 6.67
CA TYR A 62 -1.42 -20.61 6.11
C TYR A 62 -1.44 -20.67 4.58
N LEU A 63 -0.37 -20.23 3.90
CA LEU A 63 -0.32 -20.24 2.44
C LEU A 63 -0.13 -21.65 1.87
N TYR A 64 -1.00 -22.04 0.95
CA TYR A 64 -0.84 -23.24 0.13
C TYR A 64 -0.02 -22.87 -1.12
N LEU A 65 1.25 -23.26 -1.12
CA LEU A 65 2.20 -22.93 -2.18
C LEU A 65 2.52 -24.13 -3.05
N GLY A 66 2.72 -23.90 -4.34
CA GLY A 66 3.26 -24.91 -5.25
C GLY A 66 4.65 -25.38 -4.79
N LYS A 67 5.00 -26.65 -5.07
CA LYS A 67 6.22 -27.31 -4.58
C LYS A 67 7.52 -26.54 -4.89
N GLY A 68 7.59 -25.85 -6.04
CA GLY A 68 8.76 -25.05 -6.44
C GLY A 68 8.96 -23.82 -5.56
N ILE A 69 7.89 -23.06 -5.33
CA ILE A 69 7.90 -21.84 -4.52
C ILE A 69 8.11 -22.18 -3.04
N ALA A 70 7.48 -23.24 -2.56
CA ALA A 70 7.62 -23.67 -1.17
C ALA A 70 9.06 -24.05 -0.80
N LYS A 71 9.80 -24.71 -1.71
CA LYS A 71 11.23 -25.05 -1.51
C LYS A 71 12.17 -23.85 -1.55
N GLY A 72 11.80 -22.80 -2.28
CA GLY A 72 12.58 -21.55 -2.41
C GLY A 72 12.34 -20.51 -1.32
N GLY A 73 11.71 -20.86 -0.20
CA GLY A 73 11.41 -19.89 0.87
C GLY A 73 10.20 -18.99 0.58
N GLY A 74 9.31 -19.41 -0.32
CA GLY A 74 8.16 -18.62 -0.76
C GLY A 74 7.23 -18.15 0.36
N ARG A 75 7.18 -18.85 1.51
CA ARG A 75 6.36 -18.45 2.67
C ARG A 75 6.77 -17.13 3.31
N SER A 76 8.03 -16.73 3.13
CA SER A 76 8.60 -15.46 3.60
C SER A 76 8.84 -14.46 2.45
N LEU A 77 8.38 -14.78 1.23
CA LEU A 77 8.50 -13.85 0.10
C LEU A 77 7.55 -12.69 0.28
N LYS A 78 8.10 -11.48 0.41
CA LYS A 78 7.34 -10.27 0.71
C LYS A 78 6.16 -10.01 -0.23
N SER A 79 6.33 -10.27 -1.52
CA SER A 79 5.23 -10.10 -2.48
C SER A 79 4.06 -11.04 -2.21
N LEU A 80 4.35 -12.32 -1.89
CA LEU A 80 3.29 -13.29 -1.57
C LEU A 80 2.60 -12.97 -0.25
N LEU A 81 3.35 -12.47 0.73
CA LEU A 81 2.79 -12.03 2.01
C LEU A 81 1.90 -10.80 1.85
N ALA A 82 2.32 -9.81 1.07
CA ALA A 82 1.53 -8.62 0.76
C ALA A 82 0.22 -9.00 0.07
N ASN A 83 0.29 -9.81 -1.00
CA ASN A 83 -0.88 -10.31 -1.72
C ASN A 83 -1.84 -11.10 -0.82
N ALA A 84 -1.28 -11.90 0.09
CA ALA A 84 -2.10 -12.63 1.07
C ALA A 84 -2.83 -11.68 2.03
N PHE A 85 -2.18 -10.60 2.47
CA PHE A 85 -2.82 -9.60 3.32
C PHE A 85 -3.95 -8.87 2.59
N GLU A 86 -3.74 -8.46 1.34
CA GLU A 86 -4.79 -7.89 0.49
C GLU A 86 -5.96 -8.86 0.32
N ALA A 87 -5.68 -10.13 0.03
CA ALA A 87 -6.74 -11.14 -0.10
C ALA A 87 -7.56 -11.32 1.18
N VAL A 88 -6.93 -11.27 2.36
CA VAL A 88 -7.62 -11.29 3.66
C VAL A 88 -8.51 -10.07 3.82
N LEU A 89 -8.01 -8.89 3.45
CA LEU A 89 -8.79 -7.65 3.52
C LEU A 89 -9.99 -7.67 2.56
N GLY A 90 -9.81 -8.20 1.35
CA GLY A 90 -10.89 -8.41 0.38
C GLY A 90 -11.95 -9.39 0.88
N ALA A 91 -11.53 -10.50 1.49
CA ALA A 91 -12.45 -11.45 2.11
C ALA A 91 -13.23 -10.82 3.28
N MET A 92 -12.56 -10.04 4.13
CA MET A 92 -13.20 -9.32 5.24
C MET A 92 -14.22 -8.29 4.75
N PHE A 93 -13.90 -7.58 3.66
CA PHE A 93 -14.84 -6.64 3.05
C PHE A 93 -16.11 -7.35 2.56
N LEU A 94 -16.00 -8.53 1.94
CA LEU A 94 -17.15 -9.31 1.48
C LEU A 94 -17.99 -9.86 2.62
N ASP A 95 -17.36 -10.28 3.72
CA ASP A 95 -18.02 -10.92 4.86
C ASP A 95 -18.65 -9.91 5.84
N ALA A 96 -17.95 -8.81 6.13
CA ALA A 96 -18.31 -7.87 7.19
C ALA A 96 -18.41 -6.39 6.74
N GLY A 97 -18.19 -6.10 5.47
CA GLY A 97 -18.34 -4.78 4.89
C GLY A 97 -17.16 -3.83 5.11
N TYR A 98 -17.34 -2.61 4.61
CA TYR A 98 -16.30 -1.59 4.57
C TYR A 98 -15.78 -1.18 5.96
N ASP A 99 -16.67 -0.91 6.90
CA ASP A 99 -16.29 -0.43 8.22
C ASP A 99 -15.41 -1.42 8.99
N ALA A 100 -15.70 -2.72 8.85
CA ALA A 100 -14.89 -3.79 9.44
C ALA A 100 -13.47 -3.80 8.85
N ALA A 101 -13.35 -3.77 7.52
CA ALA A 101 -12.07 -3.72 6.81
C ALA A 101 -11.29 -2.43 7.16
N TYR A 102 -11.96 -1.27 7.20
CA TYR A 102 -11.39 0.03 7.54
C TYR A 102 -10.76 0.01 8.94
N HIS A 103 -11.53 -0.37 9.95
CA HIS A 103 -11.05 -0.41 11.34
C HIS A 103 -9.96 -1.46 11.54
N TYR A 104 -10.09 -2.62 10.90
CA TYR A 104 -9.09 -3.67 10.97
C TYR A 104 -7.75 -3.20 10.44
N TYR A 105 -7.70 -2.70 9.19
CA TYR A 105 -6.47 -2.23 8.57
C TYR A 105 -5.81 -1.11 9.39
N LEU A 106 -6.54 -0.06 9.72
CA LEU A 106 -5.96 1.09 10.42
C LEU A 106 -5.45 0.74 11.83
N ASN A 107 -6.14 -0.14 12.54
CA ASN A 107 -5.68 -0.59 13.86
C ASN A 107 -4.37 -1.40 13.75
N ARG A 108 -4.25 -2.26 12.75
CA ARG A 108 -3.02 -3.00 12.49
C ARG A 108 -1.88 -2.10 12.06
N TYR A 109 -2.12 -1.22 11.10
CA TYR A 109 -1.12 -0.27 10.64
C TYR A 109 -0.57 0.62 11.77
N ARG A 110 -1.42 1.10 12.66
CA ARG A 110 -1.03 1.91 13.83
C ARG A 110 -0.24 1.13 14.88
N ALA A 111 -0.42 -0.17 14.94
CA ALA A 111 0.29 -1.04 15.87
C ALA A 111 1.71 -1.37 15.40
N LEU A 112 2.03 -1.17 14.12
CA LEU A 112 3.38 -1.41 13.60
C LEU A 112 4.41 -0.61 14.40
N PRO A 113 5.50 -1.25 14.86
CA PRO A 113 6.51 -0.62 15.73
C PRO A 113 7.26 0.51 15.01
N SER A 114 7.38 0.42 13.71
CA SER A 114 7.87 1.48 12.83
C SER A 114 7.19 1.26 11.47
N PRO A 115 6.24 2.10 11.06
CA PRO A 115 5.73 1.99 9.70
C PRO A 115 6.94 2.10 8.78
N VAL A 116 7.10 1.10 7.89
CA VAL A 116 8.19 1.10 6.91
C VAL A 116 8.05 2.42 6.15
N ARG A 117 8.98 3.34 6.39
CA ARG A 117 9.03 4.57 5.61
C ARG A 117 9.24 4.14 4.17
N ASP A 118 8.36 4.57 3.29
CA ASP A 118 8.60 4.36 1.87
C ASP A 118 9.91 5.09 1.54
N GLU A 119 10.97 4.31 1.38
CA GLU A 119 12.30 4.79 1.06
C GLU A 119 12.42 5.07 -0.44
N ASN A 120 11.35 5.54 -1.09
CA ASN A 120 11.43 5.99 -2.48
C ASN A 120 12.10 7.38 -2.56
N PHE A 121 13.30 7.46 -2.02
CA PHE A 121 14.10 8.68 -2.09
C PHE A 121 14.38 9.11 -3.53
N LYS A 122 14.52 8.14 -4.46
CA LYS A 122 14.73 8.43 -5.89
C LYS A 122 13.54 9.16 -6.51
N GLY A 123 12.33 8.67 -6.34
CA GLY A 123 11.12 9.33 -6.86
C GLY A 123 10.92 10.71 -6.26
N ARG A 124 11.21 10.86 -4.97
CA ARG A 124 11.13 12.14 -4.29
C ARG A 124 12.20 13.12 -4.74
N LEU A 125 13.46 12.66 -4.90
CA LEU A 125 14.52 13.51 -5.45
C LEU A 125 14.19 13.95 -6.87
N GLN A 126 13.57 13.10 -7.68
CA GLN A 126 13.12 13.46 -9.02
C GLN A 126 12.13 14.63 -9.00
N GLN A 127 11.16 14.63 -8.10
CA GLN A 127 10.22 15.75 -7.95
C GLN A 127 10.95 17.04 -7.54
N VAL A 128 11.77 16.97 -6.50
CA VAL A 128 12.53 18.13 -5.99
C VAL A 128 13.50 18.67 -7.04
N ALA A 129 14.18 17.80 -7.78
CA ALA A 129 15.12 18.21 -8.82
C ALA A 129 14.38 18.87 -10.01
N GLN A 130 13.22 18.31 -10.40
CA GLN A 130 12.39 18.91 -11.42
C GLN A 130 11.86 20.29 -11.02
N GLU A 131 11.44 20.45 -9.76
CA GLU A 131 10.94 21.73 -9.23
C GLU A 131 12.04 22.80 -9.10
N ARG A 132 13.24 22.42 -8.63
CA ARG A 132 14.32 23.38 -8.32
C ARG A 132 15.25 23.66 -9.48
N PHE A 133 15.54 22.64 -10.29
CA PHE A 133 16.56 22.70 -11.34
C PHE A 133 15.96 22.52 -12.75
N GLY A 134 14.71 22.07 -12.86
CA GLY A 134 14.09 21.72 -14.15
C GLY A 134 14.66 20.46 -14.79
N GLU A 135 15.40 19.65 -14.04
CA GLU A 135 16.17 18.51 -14.54
C GLU A 135 15.78 17.19 -13.85
N THR A 136 16.04 16.07 -14.54
CA THR A 136 15.86 14.73 -13.97
C THR A 136 17.19 14.25 -13.39
N PRO A 137 17.21 13.73 -12.14
CA PRO A 137 18.43 13.20 -11.53
C PRO A 137 19.01 12.01 -12.31
N VAL A 138 20.32 12.03 -12.52
CA VAL A 138 21.08 10.96 -13.16
C VAL A 138 21.96 10.30 -12.12
N TYR A 139 22.02 8.97 -12.14
CA TYR A 139 22.81 8.16 -11.19
C TYR A 139 23.99 7.52 -11.90
N ASP A 140 25.18 7.77 -11.39
CA ASP A 140 26.38 7.02 -11.77
C ASP A 140 26.73 6.03 -10.64
N SER A 141 26.80 4.75 -10.97
CA SER A 141 26.89 3.69 -9.97
C SER A 141 27.98 2.70 -10.35
N GLU A 142 28.95 2.55 -9.46
CA GLU A 142 30.05 1.60 -9.59
C GLU A 142 29.94 0.47 -8.57
N GLY A 143 30.26 -0.75 -8.98
CA GLY A 143 30.26 -1.92 -8.11
C GLY A 143 31.68 -2.45 -7.92
N ALA A 144 32.13 -2.56 -6.68
CA ALA A 144 33.40 -3.14 -6.32
C ALA A 144 33.20 -4.45 -5.52
N ARG A 145 34.17 -5.37 -5.63
CA ARG A 145 34.21 -6.59 -4.79
C ARG A 145 35.10 -6.34 -3.58
N VAL A 146 34.44 -6.32 -2.39
CA VAL A 146 35.14 -6.16 -1.12
C VAL A 146 35.07 -7.50 -0.38
N GLY A 147 36.16 -8.26 -0.40
CA GLY A 147 36.21 -9.61 0.14
C GLY A 147 35.25 -10.57 -0.56
N ASN A 148 34.27 -11.11 0.17
CA ASN A 148 33.31 -12.07 -0.34
C ASN A 148 31.94 -11.42 -0.68
N ARG A 149 31.84 -10.08 -0.60
CA ARG A 149 30.61 -9.32 -0.87
C ARG A 149 30.82 -8.34 -2.02
N ARG A 150 29.73 -8.00 -2.70
CA ARG A 150 29.69 -6.91 -3.67
C ARG A 150 29.15 -5.68 -2.97
N GLU A 151 29.85 -4.56 -3.11
CA GLU A 151 29.42 -3.25 -2.61
C GLU A 151 29.28 -2.29 -3.78
N TYR A 152 28.28 -1.47 -3.74
CA TYR A 152 28.00 -0.46 -4.77
C TYR A 152 28.10 0.92 -4.16
N THR A 153 28.70 1.84 -4.92
CA THR A 153 28.70 3.26 -4.64
C THR A 153 27.96 3.95 -5.76
N SER A 154 27.07 4.88 -5.42
CA SER A 154 26.32 5.67 -6.41
C SER A 154 26.43 7.14 -6.11
N VAL A 155 26.64 7.95 -7.14
CA VAL A 155 26.59 9.40 -7.07
C VAL A 155 25.39 9.87 -7.89
N VAL A 156 24.59 10.77 -7.34
CA VAL A 156 23.46 11.35 -8.06
C VAL A 156 23.74 12.79 -8.45
N PHE A 157 23.38 13.14 -9.67
CA PHE A 157 23.62 14.45 -10.29
C PHE A 157 22.29 15.10 -10.71
N ALA A 158 22.22 16.44 -10.65
CA ALA A 158 21.28 17.25 -11.42
C ALA A 158 22.11 18.10 -12.40
N GLY A 159 21.99 17.81 -13.69
CA GLY A 159 22.91 18.33 -14.70
C GLY A 159 24.35 17.92 -14.43
N ALA A 160 25.26 18.87 -14.27
CA ALA A 160 26.66 18.63 -13.97
C ALA A 160 27.00 18.64 -12.46
N GLU A 161 26.03 19.00 -11.60
CA GLU A 161 26.28 19.18 -10.16
C GLU A 161 25.99 17.88 -9.38
N PRO A 162 26.96 17.35 -8.61
CA PRO A 162 26.71 16.20 -7.74
C PRO A 162 25.91 16.63 -6.51
N LEU A 163 24.78 15.96 -6.29
CA LEU A 163 23.85 16.27 -5.19
C LEU A 163 24.05 15.39 -3.96
N GLY A 164 24.56 14.17 -4.16
CA GLY A 164 24.73 13.22 -3.05
C GLY A 164 25.39 11.92 -3.46
N THR A 165 26.00 11.24 -2.49
CA THR A 165 26.64 9.93 -2.66
C THR A 165 26.01 8.93 -1.71
N GLY A 166 25.84 7.69 -2.16
CA GLY A 166 25.27 6.61 -1.37
C GLY A 166 25.97 5.28 -1.59
N HIS A 167 25.78 4.35 -0.65
CA HIS A 167 26.38 3.03 -0.64
C HIS A 167 25.33 1.95 -0.40
N GLY A 168 25.56 0.74 -0.92
CA GLY A 168 24.63 -0.38 -0.72
C GLY A 168 25.17 -1.71 -1.18
N ALA A 169 24.52 -2.79 -0.77
CA ALA A 169 24.83 -4.15 -1.20
C ALA A 169 24.30 -4.45 -2.63
N SER A 170 23.45 -3.58 -3.16
CA SER A 170 22.94 -3.60 -4.53
C SER A 170 23.02 -2.21 -5.15
N LYS A 171 23.02 -2.15 -6.50
CA LYS A 171 22.96 -0.88 -7.24
C LYS A 171 21.76 -0.04 -6.81
N GLN A 172 20.60 -0.67 -6.70
CA GLN A 172 19.36 0.00 -6.31
C GLN A 172 19.43 0.60 -4.89
N GLU A 173 20.03 -0.13 -3.96
CA GLU A 173 20.21 0.35 -2.58
C GLU A 173 21.17 1.53 -2.52
N ALA A 174 22.30 1.48 -3.25
CA ALA A 174 23.24 2.59 -3.34
C ALA A 174 22.62 3.85 -3.96
N GLU A 175 21.80 3.69 -5.00
CA GLU A 175 21.07 4.79 -5.64
C GLU A 175 20.01 5.41 -4.70
N GLN A 176 19.28 4.60 -3.92
CA GLN A 176 18.34 5.10 -2.91
C GLN A 176 19.06 5.86 -1.79
N ASP A 177 20.22 5.37 -1.35
CA ASP A 177 21.02 6.03 -0.34
C ASP A 177 21.62 7.36 -0.84
N ALA A 178 22.09 7.40 -2.11
CA ALA A 178 22.52 8.63 -2.77
C ALA A 178 21.40 9.67 -2.86
N ALA A 179 20.20 9.23 -3.24
CA ALA A 179 19.02 10.10 -3.29
C ALA A 179 18.64 10.64 -1.91
N ARG A 180 18.75 9.81 -0.87
CA ARG A 180 18.52 10.24 0.52
C ARG A 180 19.52 11.32 0.94
N ALA A 181 20.81 11.13 0.68
CA ALA A 181 21.86 12.10 0.97
C ALA A 181 21.62 13.42 0.24
N ALA A 182 21.24 13.36 -1.05
CA ALA A 182 20.89 14.54 -1.85
C ALA A 182 19.69 15.31 -1.30
N LEU A 183 18.62 14.64 -0.89
CA LEU A 183 17.46 15.26 -0.27
C LEU A 183 17.79 15.94 1.06
N GLN A 184 18.71 15.37 1.84
CA GLN A 184 19.21 15.97 3.07
C GLN A 184 20.02 17.25 2.78
N SER A 185 20.93 17.22 1.82
CA SER A 185 21.73 18.39 1.42
C SER A 185 20.88 19.52 0.87
N LEU A 186 19.82 19.21 0.13
CA LEU A 186 18.86 20.18 -0.40
C LEU A 186 17.88 20.71 0.65
N GLY A 187 17.94 20.27 1.91
CA GLY A 187 16.99 20.65 2.95
C GLY A 187 15.56 20.18 2.68
N ALA A 188 15.41 19.25 1.74
CA ALA A 188 14.13 18.67 1.35
C ALA A 188 13.78 17.42 2.18
N THR A 189 14.17 17.43 3.45
CA THR A 189 13.79 16.39 4.43
C THR A 189 12.28 16.46 4.66
N SER A 190 11.67 15.32 4.49
CA SER A 190 10.26 15.03 4.33
C SER A 190 9.27 15.79 5.20
N PRO A 191 8.26 16.46 4.62
CA PRO A 191 6.99 16.67 5.30
C PRO A 191 6.19 15.37 5.52
N ALA A 192 6.46 14.28 4.77
CA ALA A 192 5.81 12.98 5.01
C ALA A 192 6.08 12.40 6.42
N ALA A 193 7.10 12.87 7.14
CA ALA A 193 7.29 12.58 8.57
C ALA A 193 6.24 13.27 9.45
N ALA A 194 5.50 14.27 8.95
CA ALA A 194 4.48 15.00 9.69
C ALA A 194 3.08 14.40 9.56
N LEU A 195 2.81 13.62 8.51
CA LEU A 195 1.55 12.91 8.33
C LEU A 195 1.59 11.55 9.05
N THR A 196 1.71 11.59 10.37
CA THR A 196 1.63 10.35 11.17
C THR A 196 0.18 9.99 11.43
N VAL A 197 -0.14 8.70 11.27
CA VAL A 197 -1.43 8.16 11.72
C VAL A 197 -1.52 8.36 13.24
N ALA A 198 -2.33 9.32 13.69
CA ALA A 198 -2.46 9.65 15.11
C ALA A 198 -2.91 8.41 15.91
N LYS A 199 -2.23 8.12 17.04
CA LYS A 199 -2.73 7.12 18.00
C LYS A 199 -4.12 7.56 18.46
N PRO A 200 -5.10 6.66 18.52
CA PRO A 200 -6.41 7.01 19.03
C PRO A 200 -6.26 7.55 20.45
N ALA A 201 -6.81 8.73 20.70
CA ALA A 201 -6.99 9.20 22.07
C ALA A 201 -7.77 8.13 22.84
N LYS A 202 -7.29 7.74 24.04
CA LYS A 202 -8.01 6.78 24.89
C LYS A 202 -9.44 7.27 25.03
N ALA A 203 -10.38 6.52 24.46
CA ALA A 203 -11.79 6.80 24.65
C ALA A 203 -12.09 6.88 26.15
N PRO A 204 -12.86 7.89 26.62
CA PRO A 204 -13.27 7.94 28.01
C PRO A 204 -14.02 6.65 28.34
N ARG A 205 -13.58 5.96 29.39
CA ARG A 205 -14.23 4.72 29.88
C ARG A 205 -15.72 4.99 30.02
N ALA A 206 -16.53 4.44 29.11
CA ALA A 206 -17.97 4.48 29.23
C ALA A 206 -18.36 3.86 30.57
N ARG A 207 -19.09 4.61 31.40
CA ARG A 207 -19.70 4.13 32.64
C ARG A 207 -20.56 2.93 32.25
N ARG A 208 -20.25 1.79 32.86
CA ARG A 208 -20.95 0.53 32.67
C ARG A 208 -22.44 0.74 33.00
N ALA A 209 -23.29 0.71 31.95
CA ALA A 209 -24.72 0.71 32.14
C ALA A 209 -25.18 -0.57 32.87
N PRO A 210 -26.26 -0.54 33.66
CA PRO A 210 -26.76 -1.72 34.35
C PRO A 210 -27.17 -2.82 33.39
N ARG A 211 -26.74 -4.03 33.71
CA ARG A 211 -26.96 -5.27 32.92
C ARG A 211 -28.46 -5.56 32.81
N GLN A 212 -29.07 -5.22 31.65
CA GLN A 212 -30.43 -5.67 31.35
C GLN A 212 -30.45 -7.18 31.16
N LYS A 213 -31.45 -7.82 31.78
CA LYS A 213 -31.69 -9.27 31.67
C LYS A 213 -32.02 -9.64 30.24
N ARG A 214 -31.31 -10.63 29.74
CA ARG A 214 -31.44 -11.20 28.39
C ARG A 214 -32.86 -11.77 28.19
N PRO A 215 -33.58 -11.43 27.11
CA PRO A 215 -34.84 -12.08 26.77
C PRO A 215 -34.59 -13.55 26.33
N PRO A 216 -35.59 -14.44 26.43
CA PRO A 216 -35.44 -15.84 26.10
C PRO A 216 -35.16 -16.03 24.59
N LYS A 217 -34.35 -17.04 24.33
CA LYS A 217 -33.86 -17.43 23.00
C LYS A 217 -35.04 -17.82 22.10
N ALA A 218 -35.29 -17.04 21.04
CA ALA A 218 -36.25 -17.41 20.00
C ALA A 218 -35.72 -18.59 19.18
N ALA A 219 -36.63 -19.42 18.69
CA ALA A 219 -36.31 -20.57 17.84
C ALA A 219 -35.66 -20.16 16.50
N PRO A 220 -34.88 -21.06 15.88
CA PRO A 220 -34.22 -20.74 14.61
C PRO A 220 -35.26 -20.49 13.51
N VAL A 221 -35.22 -19.31 12.92
CA VAL A 221 -35.93 -19.03 11.66
C VAL A 221 -34.94 -19.41 10.55
N GLU A 222 -35.33 -20.36 9.71
CA GLU A 222 -34.60 -20.70 8.49
C GLU A 222 -34.50 -19.45 7.61
N ALA A 223 -33.29 -19.04 7.30
CA ALA A 223 -33.04 -17.95 6.36
C ALA A 223 -33.40 -18.42 4.94
N PRO A 224 -34.08 -17.59 4.13
CA PRO A 224 -34.34 -17.94 2.73
C PRO A 224 -33.00 -18.04 1.98
N GLU A 225 -32.91 -19.06 1.10
CA GLU A 225 -31.77 -19.23 0.20
C GLU A 225 -31.58 -17.98 -0.67
N PRO A 226 -30.36 -17.47 -0.82
CA PRO A 226 -30.12 -16.32 -1.71
C PRO A 226 -30.40 -16.73 -3.16
N GLU A 227 -31.23 -15.98 -3.84
CA GLU A 227 -31.43 -16.10 -5.29
C GLU A 227 -30.07 -15.96 -6.02
N PRO A 228 -29.81 -16.75 -7.08
CA PRO A 228 -28.57 -16.66 -7.82
C PRO A 228 -28.48 -15.28 -8.49
N ALA A 229 -27.43 -14.51 -8.13
CA ALA A 229 -27.13 -13.24 -8.75
C ALA A 229 -27.00 -13.41 -10.26
N GLU A 230 -27.75 -12.63 -11.03
CA GLU A 230 -27.70 -12.60 -12.49
C GLU A 230 -26.32 -12.12 -12.93
N VAL A 231 -25.56 -13.02 -13.53
CA VAL A 231 -24.20 -12.70 -14.02
C VAL A 231 -24.33 -11.94 -15.34
N VAL A 232 -24.26 -10.62 -15.27
CA VAL A 232 -24.16 -9.78 -16.47
C VAL A 232 -22.77 -9.99 -17.10
N PRO A 233 -22.67 -10.49 -18.33
CA PRO A 233 -21.41 -10.74 -18.97
C PRO A 233 -20.65 -9.42 -19.24
N LEU A 234 -19.35 -9.41 -18.95
CA LEU A 234 -18.49 -8.22 -18.96
C LEU A 234 -18.48 -7.47 -20.30
N HIS A 235 -18.75 -8.16 -21.42
CA HIS A 235 -18.81 -7.57 -22.74
C HIS A 235 -20.10 -6.77 -23.02
N ALA A 236 -21.13 -6.88 -22.20
CA ALA A 236 -22.36 -6.09 -22.33
C ALA A 236 -22.22 -4.66 -21.79
N MET A 237 -21.13 -4.34 -21.10
CA MET A 237 -20.90 -3.01 -20.51
C MET A 237 -19.98 -2.10 -21.34
N ALA A 238 -19.52 -2.52 -22.49
CA ALA A 238 -18.51 -1.81 -23.28
C ALA A 238 -19.00 -1.45 -24.69
N GLU A 239 -20.09 -0.71 -24.83
CA GLU A 239 -20.25 0.14 -26.01
C GLU A 239 -19.79 1.55 -25.64
N PRO A 240 -18.70 2.07 -26.26
CA PRO A 240 -18.32 3.46 -26.08
C PRO A 240 -19.42 4.36 -26.67
N PRO A 241 -19.72 5.52 -26.07
CA PRO A 241 -20.67 6.47 -26.65
C PRO A 241 -20.17 6.83 -28.03
N ARG A 242 -21.07 6.73 -29.03
CA ARG A 242 -20.79 7.11 -30.41
C ARG A 242 -20.24 8.54 -30.44
N SER A 243 -19.03 8.70 -30.93
CA SER A 243 -18.39 9.98 -31.16
C SER A 243 -19.31 10.83 -32.05
N ARG A 244 -19.81 11.97 -31.51
CA ARG A 244 -20.42 13.00 -32.34
C ARG A 244 -19.36 13.48 -33.33
N GLN A 245 -19.67 13.36 -34.63
CA GLN A 245 -18.87 13.99 -35.66
C GLN A 245 -18.93 15.50 -35.44
N PHE A 246 -17.78 16.11 -35.31
CA PHE A 246 -17.62 17.56 -35.35
C PHE A 246 -17.92 18.00 -36.78
N GLY A 247 -19.01 18.75 -37.01
CA GLY A 247 -19.26 19.36 -38.29
C GLY A 247 -20.70 19.62 -38.70
N GLU A 248 -21.65 19.87 -37.80
CA GLU A 248 -22.94 20.44 -38.20
C GLU A 248 -23.11 21.83 -37.61
N PRO A 249 -23.42 22.86 -38.45
CA PRO A 249 -23.68 24.22 -37.98
C PRO A 249 -25.02 24.33 -37.27
N LEU A 250 -25.08 25.19 -36.27
CA LEU A 250 -26.30 25.58 -35.56
C LEU A 250 -27.20 26.43 -36.50
N GLU A 251 -28.39 25.97 -36.78
CA GLU A 251 -29.53 26.83 -37.14
C GLU A 251 -30.37 27.12 -35.87
#